data_8159a1b199619c7ca6f754d9f351f8f5
#
_entry.id   8159a1b199619c7ca6f754d9f351f8f5
#
_cell.length_a   1.000
_cell.length_b   1.000
_cell.length_c   1.000
_cell.angle_alpha   90.00
_cell.angle_beta   90.00
_cell.angle_gamma   90.00
#
_symmetry.space_group_name_H-M   'P 1'
#
loop_
_entity.id
_entity.type
_entity.pdbx_description
1 polymer ?
#
loop_
_entity_poly.entity_id
_entity_poly.type
_entity_poly.pdbx_seq_one_letter_code
_entity_poly.pdbx_strand_id
1 'polypeptide(L)'
;MGRRTFQAIGRPLDGRTNIVITRDRSYAVDGVEVAHSIEEALDIARRAPGAEAGIMVIGGGEVYDAVLPHADVIHLTRIDAAPDGDTYFPEPDPAVWQQVECSPIPQGPRDQFAAELVRYERIDR
;
A
#
# COMPACT_ATOMS: atom_id res chain seq x y z
N MET A 1 -0.87 -4.53 5.55
CA MET A 1 -1.49 -3.27 6.01
C MET A 1 -1.33 -3.10 7.51
N GLY A 2 -1.32 -1.86 7.97
CA GLY A 2 -1.36 -1.59 9.39
C GLY A 2 -2.73 -1.82 10.00
N ARG A 3 -2.80 -1.93 11.33
CA ARG A 3 -4.05 -2.18 12.05
C ARG A 3 -5.11 -1.10 11.82
N ARG A 4 -4.71 0.16 11.82
CA ARG A 4 -5.66 1.27 11.59
C ARG A 4 -6.26 1.24 10.19
N THR A 5 -5.48 0.87 9.20
CA THR A 5 -5.95 0.70 7.83
C THR A 5 -6.98 -0.43 7.76
N PHE A 6 -6.71 -1.55 8.42
CA PHE A 6 -7.67 -2.65 8.48
C PHE A 6 -8.97 -2.24 9.18
N GLN A 7 -8.86 -1.51 10.28
CA GLN A 7 -10.04 -1.03 11.01
C GLN A 7 -10.90 -0.09 10.16
N ALA A 8 -10.26 0.73 9.32
CA ALA A 8 -10.98 1.62 8.40
C ALA A 8 -11.72 0.84 7.30
N ILE A 9 -11.13 -0.25 6.81
CA ILE A 9 -11.78 -1.13 5.83
C ILE A 9 -12.93 -1.89 6.47
N GLY A 10 -12.75 -2.34 7.72
CA GLY A 10 -13.78 -2.97 8.53
C GLY A 10 -13.93 -4.47 8.35
N ARG A 11 -13.29 -5.07 7.34
CA ARG A 11 -13.39 -6.52 7.07
C ARG A 11 -12.21 -6.98 6.22
N PRO A 12 -11.89 -8.30 6.21
CA PRO A 12 -10.92 -8.83 5.28
C PRO A 12 -11.38 -8.65 3.83
N LEU A 13 -10.41 -8.39 2.96
CA LEU A 13 -10.68 -8.26 1.52
C LEU A 13 -10.80 -9.65 0.90
N ASP A 14 -11.84 -9.87 0.10
CA ASP A 14 -12.15 -11.17 -0.48
C ASP A 14 -11.11 -11.58 -1.54
N GLY A 15 -10.90 -12.90 -1.63
CA GLY A 15 -10.09 -13.48 -2.71
C GLY A 15 -8.59 -13.34 -2.53
N ARG A 16 -8.13 -12.99 -1.33
CA ARG A 16 -6.70 -12.79 -1.06
C ARG A 16 -6.38 -13.03 0.41
N THR A 17 -5.10 -13.25 0.68
CA THR A 17 -4.61 -13.32 2.05
C THR A 17 -4.46 -11.91 2.61
N ASN A 18 -5.09 -11.66 3.74
CA ASN A 18 -5.04 -10.36 4.41
C ASN A 18 -4.04 -10.45 5.56
N ILE A 19 -3.08 -9.55 5.60
CA ILE A 19 -2.03 -9.52 6.62
C ILE A 19 -2.08 -8.17 7.32
N VAL A 20 -2.27 -8.19 8.63
CA VAL A 20 -2.29 -7.00 9.47
C VAL A 20 -1.03 -6.94 10.31
N ILE A 21 -0.35 -5.81 10.28
CA ILE A 21 0.88 -5.58 11.02
C ILE A 21 0.55 -4.75 12.25
N THR A 22 0.89 -5.28 13.42
CA THR A 22 0.70 -4.57 14.69
C THR A 22 1.72 -5.03 15.72
N ARG A 23 2.12 -4.13 16.61
CA ARG A 23 2.99 -4.46 17.74
C ARG A 23 2.24 -5.15 18.87
N ASP A 24 0.92 -5.12 18.84
CA ASP A 24 0.07 -5.75 19.85
C ASP A 24 0.04 -7.26 19.62
N ARG A 25 0.72 -8.00 20.48
CA ARG A 25 0.83 -9.47 20.36
C ARG A 25 -0.44 -10.20 20.75
N SER A 26 -1.40 -9.53 21.35
CA SER A 26 -2.70 -10.10 21.68
C SER A 26 -3.74 -9.86 20.58
N TYR A 27 -3.40 -9.10 19.56
CA TYR A 27 -4.32 -8.79 18.47
C TYR A 27 -4.58 -10.04 17.62
N ALA A 28 -5.83 -10.37 17.44
CA ALA A 28 -6.26 -11.49 16.60
C ALA A 28 -7.64 -11.18 16.04
N VAL A 29 -7.82 -11.44 14.75
CA VAL A 29 -9.10 -11.26 14.07
C VAL A 29 -9.28 -12.42 13.10
N ASP A 30 -10.49 -12.96 13.03
CA ASP A 30 -10.80 -14.03 12.09
C ASP A 30 -10.65 -13.54 10.64
N GLY A 31 -10.05 -14.37 9.82
CA GLY A 31 -9.90 -14.08 8.39
C GLY A 31 -8.66 -13.28 8.04
N VAL A 32 -7.81 -12.92 9.02
CA VAL A 32 -6.55 -12.24 8.75
C VAL A 32 -5.39 -12.95 9.41
N GLU A 33 -4.21 -12.84 8.79
CA GLU A 33 -2.95 -13.19 9.41
C GLU A 33 -2.40 -11.97 10.14
N VAL A 34 -1.83 -12.16 11.32
CA VAL A 34 -1.26 -11.07 12.11
C VAL A 34 0.26 -11.19 12.10
N ALA A 35 0.93 -10.10 11.76
CA ALA A 35 2.39 -9.99 11.81
C ALA A 35 2.78 -8.89 12.78
N HIS A 36 3.95 -9.02 13.39
CA HIS A 36 4.44 -8.05 14.39
C HIS A 36 5.63 -7.26 13.89
N SER A 37 6.05 -7.50 12.65
CA SER A 37 7.10 -6.74 11.97
C SER A 37 6.88 -6.78 10.46
N ILE A 38 7.55 -5.89 9.75
CA ILE A 38 7.51 -5.87 8.27
C ILE A 38 8.11 -7.16 7.71
N GLU A 39 9.23 -7.61 8.27
CA GLU A 39 9.90 -8.83 7.83
C GLU A 39 9.00 -10.05 7.98
N GLU A 40 8.32 -10.16 9.12
CA GLU A 40 7.37 -11.25 9.35
C GLU A 40 6.20 -11.19 8.37
N ALA A 41 5.66 -9.99 8.12
CA ALA A 41 4.57 -9.80 7.16
C ALA A 41 4.97 -10.20 5.74
N LEU A 42 6.16 -9.82 5.31
CA LEU A 42 6.67 -10.17 3.98
C LEU A 42 6.91 -11.68 3.86
N ASP A 43 7.40 -12.33 4.91
CA ASP A 43 7.55 -13.79 4.93
C ASP A 43 6.22 -14.51 4.79
N ILE A 44 5.22 -14.08 5.54
CA ILE A 44 3.87 -14.63 5.45
C ILE A 44 3.32 -14.44 4.02
N ALA A 45 3.49 -13.24 3.47
CA ALA A 45 2.98 -12.91 2.14
C ALA A 45 3.64 -13.75 1.04
N ARG A 46 4.96 -13.98 1.14
CA ARG A 46 5.69 -14.77 0.14
C ARG A 46 5.27 -16.23 0.13
N ARG A 47 4.81 -16.76 1.27
CA ARG A 47 4.35 -18.14 1.40
C ARG A 47 2.86 -18.31 1.18
N ALA A 48 2.12 -17.20 1.04
CA ALA A 48 0.67 -17.23 0.87
C ALA A 48 0.29 -17.67 -0.55
N PRO A 49 -0.87 -18.31 -0.74
CA PRO A 49 -1.39 -18.57 -2.08
C PRO A 49 -1.55 -17.26 -2.87
N GLY A 50 -1.12 -17.26 -4.13
CA GLY A 50 -1.22 -16.07 -4.98
C GLY A 50 -0.06 -15.10 -4.87
N ALA A 51 0.97 -15.41 -4.08
CA ALA A 51 2.13 -14.53 -3.92
C ALA A 51 2.85 -14.24 -5.24
N GLU A 52 2.81 -15.17 -6.18
CA GLU A 52 3.38 -15.01 -7.52
C GLU A 52 2.69 -13.91 -8.33
N ALA A 53 1.45 -13.56 -8.02
CA ALA A 53 0.73 -12.46 -8.66
C ALA A 53 1.13 -11.09 -8.11
N GLY A 54 1.88 -11.06 -7.01
CA GLY A 54 2.37 -9.85 -6.38
C GLY A 54 1.83 -9.66 -4.98
N ILE A 55 2.57 -8.86 -4.22
CA ILE A 55 2.21 -8.50 -2.83
C ILE A 55 1.83 -7.02 -2.84
N MET A 56 0.61 -6.72 -2.40
CA MET A 56 0.10 -5.34 -2.37
C MET A 56 0.24 -4.77 -0.97
N VAL A 57 0.86 -3.61 -0.88
CA VAL A 57 1.00 -2.85 0.38
C VAL A 57 0.04 -1.67 0.31
N ILE A 58 -0.90 -1.63 1.23
CA ILE A 58 -2.00 -0.66 1.17
C ILE A 58 -2.02 0.34 2.33
N GLY A 59 -0.98 0.38 3.12
CA GLY A 59 -0.80 1.45 4.09
C GLY A 59 -0.88 1.01 5.54
N GLY A 60 -0.92 1.92 6.48
CA GLY A 60 -0.74 3.38 6.28
C GLY A 60 0.70 3.87 6.17
N GLY A 61 0.91 5.16 6.54
CA GLY A 61 2.18 5.84 6.33
C GLY A 61 3.40 5.12 6.90
N GLU A 62 3.31 4.63 8.14
CA GLU A 62 4.42 3.89 8.76
C GLU A 62 4.75 2.60 7.99
N VAL A 63 3.73 1.91 7.50
CA VAL A 63 3.93 0.68 6.71
C VAL A 63 4.56 1.01 5.37
N TYR A 64 4.12 2.08 4.70
CA TYR A 64 4.73 2.51 3.45
C TYR A 64 6.20 2.85 3.64
N ASP A 65 6.54 3.62 4.66
CA ASP A 65 7.94 4.00 4.94
C ASP A 65 8.82 2.77 5.18
N ALA A 66 8.30 1.81 5.93
CA ALA A 66 9.06 0.60 6.28
C ALA A 66 9.21 -0.37 5.10
N VAL A 67 8.23 -0.41 4.18
CA VAL A 67 8.25 -1.34 3.05
C VAL A 67 8.92 -0.76 1.83
N LEU A 68 8.97 0.57 1.70
CA LEU A 68 9.51 1.23 0.50
C LEU A 68 10.89 0.71 0.06
N PRO A 69 11.85 0.46 0.98
CA PRO A 69 13.14 -0.11 0.56
C PRO A 69 13.04 -1.51 -0.08
N HIS A 70 11.94 -2.21 0.14
CA HIS A 70 11.70 -3.57 -0.39
C HIS A 70 10.76 -3.59 -1.59
N ALA A 71 10.14 -2.47 -1.92
CA ALA A 71 9.13 -2.42 -2.97
C ALA A 71 9.77 -2.37 -4.37
N ASP A 72 9.09 -2.96 -5.34
CA ASP A 72 9.52 -2.97 -6.74
C ASP A 72 8.73 -1.99 -7.59
N VAL A 73 7.49 -1.73 -7.22
CA VAL A 73 6.55 -0.91 -7.99
C VAL A 73 5.76 -0.02 -7.03
N ILE A 74 5.55 1.22 -7.42
CA ILE A 74 4.67 2.15 -6.72
C ILE A 74 3.51 2.52 -7.65
N HIS A 75 2.29 2.34 -7.17
CA HIS A 75 1.09 2.87 -7.81
C HIS A 75 0.64 4.09 -7.01
N LEU A 76 0.75 5.26 -7.58
CA LEU A 76 0.46 6.51 -6.90
C LEU A 76 -0.70 7.22 -7.59
N THR A 77 -1.72 7.60 -6.81
CA THR A 77 -2.79 8.46 -7.28
C THR A 77 -2.43 9.90 -6.91
N ARG A 78 -2.26 10.75 -7.90
CA ARG A 78 -2.00 12.18 -7.70
C ARG A 78 -3.30 12.95 -7.88
N ILE A 79 -3.57 13.86 -6.96
CA ILE A 79 -4.74 14.74 -7.00
C ILE A 79 -4.24 16.15 -7.25
N ASP A 80 -4.88 16.88 -8.19
CA ASP A 80 -4.46 18.23 -8.59
C ASP A 80 -4.62 19.28 -7.49
N ALA A 81 -5.14 18.91 -6.35
CA ALA A 81 -5.17 19.76 -5.17
C ALA A 81 -4.43 19.05 -4.04
N ALA A 82 -3.91 19.81 -3.10
CA ALA A 82 -3.24 19.27 -1.93
C ALA A 82 -4.16 19.41 -0.72
N PRO A 83 -5.16 18.53 -0.56
CA PRO A 83 -6.03 18.58 0.60
C PRO A 83 -5.23 18.27 1.87
N ASP A 84 -5.60 18.90 2.96
CA ASP A 84 -5.02 18.56 4.25
C ASP A 84 -5.39 17.13 4.61
N GLY A 85 -4.38 16.33 4.92
CA GLY A 85 -4.57 14.92 5.27
C GLY A 85 -3.62 14.51 6.38
N ASP A 86 -3.98 13.44 7.07
CA ASP A 86 -3.19 12.92 8.19
C ASP A 86 -2.06 12.02 7.73
N THR A 87 -2.14 11.48 6.52
CA THR A 87 -1.17 10.53 5.99
C THR A 87 -0.70 10.99 4.61
N TYR A 88 0.61 11.11 4.47
CA TYR A 88 1.24 11.49 3.22
C TYR A 88 2.12 10.36 2.71
N PHE A 89 2.05 10.10 1.42
CA PHE A 89 3.01 9.23 0.76
C PHE A 89 4.19 10.10 0.30
N PRO A 90 5.44 9.73 0.65
CA PRO A 90 6.60 10.52 0.21
C PRO A 90 6.72 10.49 -1.31
N GLU A 91 7.16 11.61 -1.90
CA GLU A 91 7.41 11.66 -3.33
C GLU A 91 8.51 10.66 -3.71
N PRO A 92 8.31 9.84 -4.75
CA PRO A 92 9.33 8.90 -5.17
C PRO A 92 10.60 9.62 -5.62
N ASP A 93 11.74 9.18 -5.09
CA ASP A 93 13.05 9.74 -5.44
C ASP A 93 13.39 9.37 -6.89
N PRO A 94 13.59 10.35 -7.80
CA PRO A 94 13.89 10.04 -9.20
C PRO A 94 15.22 9.33 -9.41
N ALA A 95 16.11 9.36 -8.43
CA ALA A 95 17.35 8.57 -8.48
C ALA A 95 17.11 7.07 -8.27
N VAL A 96 15.97 6.70 -7.69
CA VAL A 96 15.62 5.31 -7.34
C VAL A 96 14.45 4.81 -8.18
N TRP A 97 13.50 5.69 -8.48
CA TRP A 97 12.23 5.34 -9.11
C TRP A 97 12.06 6.01 -10.46
N GLN A 98 11.65 5.25 -11.46
CA GLN A 98 11.35 5.75 -12.79
C GLN A 98 9.84 5.72 -13.02
N GLN A 99 9.28 6.85 -13.45
CA GLN A 99 7.88 6.89 -13.88
C GLN A 99 7.76 6.17 -15.22
N VAL A 100 6.97 5.10 -15.25
CA VAL A 100 6.80 4.26 -16.45
C VAL A 100 5.43 4.40 -17.08
N GLU A 101 4.45 4.89 -16.33
CA GLU A 101 3.09 5.06 -16.82
C GLU A 101 2.41 6.19 -16.07
N CYS A 102 1.59 6.96 -16.78
CA CYS A 102 0.74 7.98 -16.19
C CYS A 102 -0.57 8.02 -16.97
N SER A 103 -1.68 7.83 -16.27
CA SER A 103 -3.01 7.81 -16.89
C SER A 103 -3.95 8.73 -16.12
N PRO A 104 -4.69 9.61 -16.79
CA PRO A 104 -5.69 10.41 -16.09
C PRO A 104 -6.83 9.52 -15.59
N ILE A 105 -7.31 9.83 -14.40
CA ILE A 105 -8.49 9.19 -13.84
C ILE A 105 -9.68 10.07 -14.19
N PRO A 106 -10.74 9.53 -14.83
CA PRO A 106 -11.91 10.33 -15.17
C PRO A 106 -12.52 10.95 -13.90
N GLN A 107 -12.81 12.25 -13.96
CA GLN A 107 -13.46 12.96 -12.86
C GLN A 107 -14.95 12.66 -12.90
N GLY A 108 -15.47 12.05 -11.84
CA GLY A 108 -16.88 11.77 -11.69
C GLY A 108 -17.67 12.99 -11.23
N PRO A 109 -19.02 12.94 -11.24
CA PRO A 109 -19.84 14.07 -10.84
C PRO A 109 -19.64 14.54 -9.40
N ARG A 110 -19.11 13.67 -8.55
CA ARG A 110 -18.86 13.96 -7.14
C ARG A 110 -17.40 14.28 -6.84
N ASP A 111 -16.51 14.14 -7.83
CA ASP A 111 -15.11 14.40 -7.65
C ASP A 111 -14.85 15.89 -7.72
N GLN A 112 -14.27 16.43 -6.67
CA GLN A 112 -13.97 17.84 -6.55
C GLN A 112 -12.69 18.22 -7.32
N PHE A 113 -11.76 17.27 -7.47
CA PHE A 113 -10.46 17.51 -8.06
C PHE A 113 -10.16 16.47 -9.14
N ALA A 114 -9.43 16.88 -10.18
CA ALA A 114 -8.89 15.94 -11.14
C ALA A 114 -7.79 15.09 -10.50
N ALA A 115 -7.63 13.87 -10.99
CA ALA A 115 -6.62 12.95 -10.47
C ALA A 115 -5.95 12.20 -11.61
N GLU A 116 -4.76 11.67 -11.36
CA GLU A 116 -4.06 10.80 -12.28
C GLU A 116 -3.44 9.62 -11.53
N LEU A 117 -3.37 8.48 -12.21
CA LEU A 117 -2.71 7.29 -11.70
C LEU A 117 -1.31 7.22 -12.29
N VAL A 118 -0.29 7.19 -11.43
CA VAL A 118 1.11 7.15 -11.85
C VAL A 118 1.72 5.85 -11.35
N ARG A 119 2.43 5.16 -12.24
CA ARG A 119 3.16 3.96 -11.89
C ARG A 119 4.65 4.22 -11.97
N TYR A 120 5.36 3.85 -10.91
CA TYR A 120 6.82 3.93 -10.84
C TYR A 120 7.40 2.54 -10.70
N GLU A 121 8.52 2.30 -11.34
CA GLU A 121 9.30 1.09 -11.17
C GLU A 121 10.68 1.45 -10.64
N ARG A 122 11.27 0.55 -9.84
CA ARG A 122 12.62 0.75 -9.32
C ARG A 122 13.62 0.67 -10.48
N ILE A 123 14.50 1.67 -10.54
CA ILE A 123 15.47 1.79 -11.65
C ILE A 123 16.51 0.68 -11.60
N ASP A 124 17.00 0.41 -10.39
CA ASP A 124 18.08 -0.56 -10.20
C ASP A 124 17.88 -1.32 -8.89
N ARG A 125 18.21 -2.59 -8.94
CA ARG A 125 18.03 -3.46 -7.79
C ARG A 125 19.13 -4.52 -7.72
#